data_af83a4ac330ec37b1128805e001e7d11
#
_entry.id   af83a4ac330ec37b1128805e001e7d11
#
_cell.length_a   1.000
_cell.length_b   1.000
_cell.length_c   1.000
_cell.angle_alpha   90.00
_cell.angle_beta   90.00
_cell.angle_gamma   90.00
#
_symmetry.space_group_name_H-M   'P 1'
#
loop_
_entity.id
_entity.type
_entity.pdbx_description
1 polymer ?
#
loop_
_entity_poly.entity_id
_entity_poly.type
_entity_poly.pdbx_seq_one_letter_code
_entity_poly.pdbx_strand_id
1 'polypeptide(L)'
;MAWAKKISMGTYVASELELEAYRWCIRNKIYIAPKAINETRWSIVITNNGRTHEDPSHYIKDLIWEKIYEYYKYYYEKHISQRR
;
A
#
# COMPACT_ATOMS: atom_id res chain seq x y z
N MET A 1 12.14 13.69 8.31
CA MET A 1 13.15 12.86 7.92
C MET A 1 13.33 12.72 6.48
N ALA A 2 14.52 12.91 6.10
CA ALA A 2 14.86 12.85 4.71
C ALA A 2 14.68 11.45 4.14
N TRP A 3 14.86 10.45 4.96
CA TRP A 3 14.79 9.09 4.46
C TRP A 3 13.42 8.76 3.86
N ALA A 4 12.37 9.34 4.39
CA ALA A 4 11.05 9.04 3.89
C ALA A 4 10.91 9.43 2.43
N LYS A 5 11.56 10.50 2.05
CA LYS A 5 11.47 10.94 0.67
C LYS A 5 12.24 10.04 -0.26
N LYS A 6 13.29 9.42 0.26
CA LYS A 6 14.15 8.62 -0.59
C LYS A 6 13.52 7.32 -0.99
N ILE A 7 12.63 6.80 -0.18
CA ILE A 7 12.07 5.50 -0.48
C ILE A 7 10.84 5.56 -1.35
N SER A 8 10.29 6.75 -1.57
CA SER A 8 9.10 6.82 -2.40
C SER A 8 9.50 6.70 -3.85
N MET A 9 8.67 6.02 -4.60
CA MET A 9 8.83 5.97 -6.04
C MET A 9 8.14 7.18 -6.60
N GLY A 10 8.89 7.96 -7.36
CA GLY A 10 8.36 9.22 -7.83
C GLY A 10 8.35 10.22 -6.70
N THR A 11 7.25 10.89 -6.49
CA THR A 11 7.20 12.00 -5.56
C THR A 11 6.31 11.76 -4.35
N TYR A 12 5.75 10.59 -4.22
CA TYR A 12 4.82 10.36 -3.11
C TYR A 12 5.57 10.21 -1.79
N VAL A 13 5.09 10.93 -0.78
CA VAL A 13 5.64 10.85 0.56
C VAL A 13 4.49 10.49 1.50
N ALA A 14 4.64 9.38 2.21
CA ALA A 14 3.59 8.89 3.08
C ALA A 14 3.45 9.76 4.32
N SER A 15 2.22 9.95 4.76
CA SER A 15 1.93 10.64 6.01
C SER A 15 2.22 9.71 7.19
N GLU A 16 2.22 10.30 8.39
CA GLU A 16 2.43 9.49 9.58
C GLU A 16 1.33 8.45 9.77
N LEU A 17 0.11 8.83 9.49
CA LEU A 17 -1.00 7.87 9.58
C LEU A 17 -0.81 6.73 8.61
N GLU A 18 -0.38 7.04 7.40
CA GLU A 18 -0.15 6.00 6.41
C GLU A 18 0.99 5.08 6.83
N LEU A 19 2.03 5.64 7.41
CA LEU A 19 3.13 4.81 7.89
C LEU A 19 2.72 3.95 9.07
N GLU A 20 1.89 4.48 9.94
CA GLU A 20 1.36 3.69 11.04
C GLU A 20 0.53 2.52 10.52
N ALA A 21 -0.33 2.79 9.54
CA ALA A 21 -1.15 1.76 8.93
C ALA A 21 -0.26 0.70 8.26
N TYR A 22 0.76 1.15 7.57
CA TYR A 22 1.70 0.25 6.94
C TYR A 22 2.35 -0.68 7.96
N ARG A 23 2.86 -0.11 9.05
CA ARG A 23 3.55 -0.92 10.06
C ARG A 23 2.60 -1.93 10.69
N TRP A 24 1.36 -1.51 10.96
CA TRP A 24 0.38 -2.44 11.50
C TRP A 24 0.11 -3.59 10.53
N CYS A 25 -0.05 -3.27 9.25
CA CYS A 25 -0.33 -4.29 8.25
C CYS A 25 0.81 -5.29 8.14
N ILE A 26 2.04 -4.81 8.13
CA ILE A 26 3.19 -5.70 8.03
C ILE A 26 3.24 -6.65 9.21
N ARG A 27 3.00 -6.12 10.42
CA ARG A 27 2.98 -6.97 11.60
C ARG A 27 1.88 -8.00 11.56
N ASN A 28 0.83 -7.74 10.82
CA ASN A 28 -0.31 -8.64 10.73
C ASN A 28 -0.35 -9.41 9.42
N LYS A 29 0.78 -9.48 8.75
CA LYS A 29 0.96 -10.30 7.55
C LYS A 29 0.07 -9.86 6.40
N ILE A 30 -0.11 -8.56 6.28
CA ILE A 30 -0.80 -7.96 5.15
C ILE A 30 0.22 -7.17 4.38
N TYR A 31 0.48 -7.59 3.13
CA TYR A 31 1.50 -6.98 2.30
C TYR A 31 0.86 -6.50 1.01
N ILE A 32 1.13 -5.27 0.65
CA ILE A 32 0.53 -4.66 -0.54
C ILE A 32 1.67 -4.12 -1.37
N ALA A 33 1.79 -4.61 -2.59
CA ALA A 33 2.96 -4.32 -3.39
C ALA A 33 2.57 -4.02 -4.83
N PRO A 34 3.35 -3.21 -5.52
CA PRO A 34 3.11 -2.94 -6.93
C PRO A 34 3.61 -4.10 -7.77
N LYS A 35 2.95 -4.29 -8.90
CA LYS A 35 3.35 -5.29 -9.87
C LYS A 35 3.31 -4.64 -11.25
N ALA A 36 4.44 -4.60 -11.92
CA ALA A 36 4.52 -3.99 -13.23
C ALA A 36 3.77 -4.84 -14.24
N ILE A 37 2.88 -4.23 -14.99
CA ILE A 37 2.17 -4.90 -16.07
C ILE A 37 2.89 -4.63 -17.38
N ASN A 38 3.24 -3.38 -17.60
CA ASN A 38 4.05 -2.99 -18.74
C ASN A 38 4.77 -1.71 -18.36
N GLU A 39 5.30 -1.01 -19.33
CA GLU A 39 6.14 0.15 -19.05
C GLU A 39 5.38 1.30 -18.41
N THR A 40 4.06 1.37 -18.61
CA THR A 40 3.28 2.51 -18.14
C THR A 40 2.20 2.13 -17.16
N ARG A 41 1.93 0.86 -16.96
CA ARG A 41 0.84 0.43 -16.10
C ARG A 41 1.30 -0.51 -15.03
N TRP A 42 0.70 -0.36 -13.86
CA TRP A 42 1.04 -1.17 -12.69
C TRP A 42 -0.23 -1.70 -12.06
N SER A 43 -0.14 -2.86 -11.50
CA SER A 43 -1.23 -3.45 -10.72
C SER A 43 -0.80 -3.48 -9.26
N ILE A 44 -1.75 -3.79 -8.39
CA ILE A 44 -1.48 -3.92 -6.96
C ILE A 44 -1.80 -5.34 -6.55
N VAL A 45 -0.85 -5.97 -5.87
CA VAL A 45 -1.00 -7.32 -5.37
C VAL A 45 -1.13 -7.24 -3.86
N ILE A 46 -2.15 -7.88 -3.33
CA ILE A 46 -2.45 -7.88 -1.91
C ILE A 46 -2.29 -9.29 -1.39
N THR A 47 -1.42 -9.44 -0.39
CA THR A 47 -1.24 -10.72 0.29
C THR A 47 -1.72 -10.56 1.71
N ASN A 48 -2.73 -11.32 2.09
CA ASN A 48 -3.34 -11.20 3.40
C ASN A 48 -3.33 -12.56 4.04
N ASN A 49 -2.42 -12.76 4.98
CA ASN A 49 -2.31 -14.03 5.72
C ASN A 49 -2.15 -15.22 4.78
N GLY A 50 -1.32 -15.04 3.78
CA GLY A 50 -1.00 -16.11 2.85
C GLY A 50 -1.90 -16.17 1.64
N ARG A 51 -2.97 -15.43 1.63
CA ARG A 51 -3.86 -15.38 0.47
C ARG A 51 -3.49 -14.19 -0.39
N THR A 52 -3.38 -14.42 -1.67
CA THR A 52 -2.95 -13.38 -2.60
C THR A 52 -4.04 -13.11 -3.62
N HIS A 53 -4.31 -11.85 -3.86
CA HIS A 53 -5.15 -11.50 -4.99
C HIS A 53 -4.68 -10.18 -5.56
N GLU A 54 -5.08 -9.93 -6.79
CA GLU A 54 -4.60 -8.78 -7.53
C GLU A 54 -5.79 -7.85 -7.79
N ASP A 55 -5.55 -6.56 -7.55
CA ASP A 55 -6.53 -5.53 -7.86
C ASP A 55 -6.77 -5.56 -9.37
N PRO A 56 -8.02 -5.63 -9.82
CA PRO A 56 -8.28 -5.65 -11.27
C PRO A 56 -7.98 -4.34 -11.97
N SER A 57 -7.82 -3.25 -11.23
CA SER A 57 -7.50 -1.97 -11.83
C SER A 57 -6.02 -1.83 -12.09
N HIS A 58 -5.69 -1.01 -13.07
CA HIS A 58 -4.29 -0.70 -13.36
C HIS A 58 -4.05 0.78 -13.12
N TYR A 59 -2.86 1.11 -12.65
CA TYR A 59 -2.52 2.47 -12.27
C TYR A 59 -1.26 2.92 -12.95
N ILE A 60 -1.13 4.22 -13.14
CA ILE A 60 0.12 4.77 -13.65
C ILE A 60 1.10 4.90 -12.51
N LYS A 61 2.38 5.03 -12.87
CA LYS A 61 3.46 5.06 -11.90
C LYS A 61 3.27 6.16 -10.86
N ASP A 62 2.79 7.31 -11.27
CA ASP A 62 2.69 8.44 -10.35
C ASP A 62 1.63 8.23 -9.27
N LEU A 63 0.67 7.35 -9.50
CA LEU A 63 -0.40 7.12 -8.56
C LEU A 63 -0.26 5.83 -7.77
N ILE A 64 0.67 4.98 -8.14
CA ILE A 64 0.69 3.62 -7.58
C ILE A 64 0.91 3.64 -6.07
N TRP A 65 1.83 4.46 -5.57
CA TRP A 65 2.12 4.45 -4.15
C TRP A 65 1.01 5.07 -3.33
N GLU A 66 0.35 6.08 -3.87
CA GLU A 66 -0.82 6.62 -3.19
C GLU A 66 -1.89 5.56 -3.01
N LYS A 67 -2.12 4.75 -4.05
CA LYS A 67 -3.13 3.70 -3.98
C LYS A 67 -2.71 2.59 -3.03
N ILE A 68 -1.43 2.26 -3.01
CA ILE A 68 -0.94 1.24 -2.09
C ILE A 68 -1.20 1.67 -0.65
N TYR A 69 -0.93 2.93 -0.31
CA TYR A 69 -1.17 3.39 1.05
C TYR A 69 -2.66 3.51 1.35
N GLU A 70 -3.49 3.76 0.35
CA GLU A 70 -4.94 3.70 0.56
C GLU A 70 -5.38 2.32 1.02
N TYR A 71 -4.79 1.27 0.41
CA TYR A 71 -5.09 -0.09 0.83
C TYR A 71 -4.62 -0.36 2.25
N TYR A 72 -3.42 0.07 2.60
CA TYR A 72 -2.93 -0.11 3.97
C TYR A 72 -3.85 0.57 4.96
N LYS A 73 -4.27 1.79 4.66
CA LYS A 73 -5.19 2.50 5.55
C LYS A 73 -6.53 1.78 5.65
N TYR A 74 -7.00 1.24 4.53
CA TYR A 74 -8.27 0.53 4.53
C TYR A 74 -8.25 -0.63 5.52
N TYR A 75 -7.22 -1.46 5.47
CA TYR A 75 -7.14 -2.60 6.37
C TYR A 75 -6.94 -2.16 7.81
N TYR A 76 -6.15 -1.16 8.02
CA TYR A 76 -5.89 -0.66 9.35
C TYR A 76 -7.16 -0.08 9.98
N GLU A 77 -7.87 0.74 9.24
CA GLU A 77 -9.08 1.38 9.74
C GLU A 77 -10.17 0.37 9.97
N LYS A 78 -10.25 -0.63 9.14
CA LYS A 78 -11.21 -1.70 9.33
C LYS A 78 -10.93 -2.45 10.64
N HIS A 79 -9.66 -2.69 10.93
CA HIS A 79 -9.28 -3.33 12.17
C HIS A 79 -9.70 -2.47 13.37
N ILE A 80 -9.42 -1.19 13.32
CA ILE A 80 -9.76 -0.31 14.43
C ILE A 80 -11.27 -0.30 14.65
N SER A 81 -12.04 -0.23 13.57
CA SER A 81 -13.49 -0.24 13.69
C SER A 81 -14.01 -1.49 14.35
N GLN A 82 -13.39 -2.62 14.04
CA GLN A 82 -13.85 -3.89 14.57
C GLN A 82 -13.52 -4.08 16.03
N ARG A 83 -12.58 -3.30 16.54
CA ARG A 83 -12.20 -3.44 17.94
C ARG A 83 -13.18 -2.81 18.90
N ARG A 84 -14.06 -1.99 18.40
CA ARG A 84 -15.00 -1.28 19.25
C ARG A 84 -16.13 -2.15 19.73
#